data_548e220ca8b87cc56c222e49a866f40e
#
_entry.id   548e220ca8b87cc56c222e49a866f40e
#
_cell.length_a   1.000
_cell.length_b   1.000
_cell.length_c   1.000
_cell.angle_alpha   90.00
_cell.angle_beta   90.00
_cell.angle_gamma   90.00
#
_symmetry.space_group_name_H-M   'P 1'
#
loop_
_entity.id
_entity.type
_entity.pdbx_description
1 polymer ?
#
loop_
_entity_poly.entity_id
_entity_poly.type
_entity_poly.pdbx_seq_one_letter_code
_entity_poly.pdbx_strand_id
1 'polypeptide(L)'
;NGYHQLEMVMQQILLHDDVAVKWTEALDEGQDRKGEAPVTIRVSTNKPWLPRDERNLAYKAAAIMTEHYGKGLCGEIRIDIKKRIPVAAGLAGGSSNGAAVLHALNVLWNLGLDVRQLCALGSSLGSDIPFSIMGQAKANLELGLSKDRLAAHCALATGTGTELEPLSCGLKSYLLLTKPPIGVSTAEVYGG
;
A
#
# COMPACT_ATOMS: atom_id res chain seq x y z
N ASN A 1 9.92 -6.31 25.01
CA ASN A 1 8.93 -6.00 23.98
C ASN A 1 9.27 -6.48 22.57
N GLY A 2 10.42 -7.12 22.29
CA GLY A 2 10.76 -7.76 21.02
C GLY A 2 10.89 -6.85 19.79
N TYR A 3 10.77 -5.55 19.93
CA TYR A 3 10.99 -4.58 18.85
C TYR A 3 12.37 -3.93 19.01
N HIS A 4 13.20 -4.04 17.98
CA HIS A 4 14.45 -3.30 17.90
C HIS A 4 14.14 -1.87 17.43
N GLN A 5 14.79 -0.89 18.07
CA GLN A 5 14.79 0.47 17.53
C GLN A 5 15.62 0.44 16.24
N LEU A 6 14.97 0.77 15.13
CA LEU A 6 15.60 0.88 13.82
C LEU A 6 15.93 2.34 13.55
N GLU A 7 17.09 2.56 12.92
CA GLU A 7 17.45 3.83 12.30
C GLU A 7 18.00 3.48 10.91
N MET A 8 17.23 3.77 9.88
CA MET A 8 17.60 3.41 8.52
C MET A 8 17.16 4.46 7.51
N VAL A 9 17.94 4.62 6.43
CA VAL A 9 17.53 5.41 5.27
C VAL A 9 16.78 4.50 4.30
N MET A 10 15.54 4.84 4.01
CA MET A 10 14.70 4.16 3.01
C MET A 10 14.72 4.95 1.70
N GLN A 11 14.91 4.26 0.58
CA GLN A 11 14.95 4.85 -0.75
C GLN A 11 14.06 4.08 -1.71
N GLN A 12 13.19 4.79 -2.45
CA GLN A 12 12.44 4.19 -3.54
C GLN A 12 13.31 3.91 -4.76
N ILE A 13 12.97 2.83 -5.45
CA ILE A 13 13.56 2.43 -6.72
C ILE A 13 12.50 2.38 -7.82
N LEU A 14 12.92 2.34 -9.09
CA LEU A 14 11.98 2.32 -10.23
C LEU A 14 11.32 0.95 -10.47
N LEU A 15 11.84 -0.14 -9.87
CA LEU A 15 11.20 -1.44 -9.97
C LEU A 15 9.85 -1.39 -9.24
N HIS A 16 8.77 -1.62 -9.96
CA HIS A 16 7.41 -1.49 -9.45
C HIS A 16 6.49 -2.59 -9.97
N ASP A 17 5.39 -2.81 -9.26
CA ASP A 17 4.23 -3.56 -9.73
C ASP A 17 3.22 -2.60 -10.37
N ASP A 18 2.41 -3.10 -11.31
CA ASP A 18 1.24 -2.35 -11.77
C ASP A 18 0.03 -2.77 -10.91
N VAL A 19 -0.66 -1.79 -10.32
CA VAL A 19 -1.88 -2.01 -9.52
C VAL A 19 -3.01 -1.19 -10.12
N ALA A 20 -4.01 -1.86 -10.70
CA ALA A 20 -5.21 -1.22 -11.16
C ALA A 20 -6.34 -1.43 -10.15
N VAL A 21 -7.00 -0.35 -9.76
CA VAL A 21 -8.15 -0.39 -8.85
C VAL A 21 -9.37 0.18 -9.55
N LYS A 22 -10.47 -0.56 -9.53
CA LYS A 22 -11.75 -0.13 -10.07
C LYS A 22 -12.79 -0.18 -8.98
N TRP A 23 -13.55 0.90 -8.83
CA TRP A 23 -14.78 0.96 -8.07
C TRP A 23 -15.96 0.85 -9.02
N THR A 24 -16.90 -0.02 -8.69
CA THR A 24 -18.18 -0.14 -9.42
C THR A 24 -19.29 -0.05 -8.38
N GLU A 25 -20.02 1.05 -8.40
CA GLU A 25 -21.17 1.23 -7.54
C GLU A 25 -22.31 0.32 -7.97
N ALA A 26 -22.99 -0.32 -7.03
CA ALA A 26 -24.18 -1.09 -7.33
C ALA A 26 -25.32 -0.13 -7.63
N LEU A 27 -25.95 -0.28 -8.78
CA LEU A 27 -27.14 0.50 -9.14
C LEU A 27 -28.27 0.16 -8.17
N ASP A 28 -28.93 1.18 -7.66
CA ASP A 28 -30.11 1.04 -6.81
C ASP A 28 -31.31 0.68 -7.71
N GLU A 29 -31.65 -0.60 -7.80
CA GLU A 29 -32.81 -1.08 -8.58
C GLU A 29 -34.12 -0.97 -7.76
N GLY A 30 -34.25 0.05 -6.90
CA GLY A 30 -35.56 0.48 -6.38
C GLY A 30 -36.32 -0.51 -5.51
N GLN A 31 -35.67 -1.52 -4.93
CA GLN A 31 -36.25 -2.40 -3.93
C GLN A 31 -35.75 -2.00 -2.54
N ASP A 32 -36.73 -1.86 -1.61
CA ASP A 32 -36.56 -1.60 -0.19
C ASP A 32 -35.46 -2.46 0.44
N ARG A 33 -34.18 -2.10 0.23
CA ARG A 33 -33.04 -2.77 0.84
C ARG A 33 -32.88 -2.32 2.28
N LYS A 34 -33.67 -2.91 3.17
CA LYS A 34 -33.39 -2.96 4.61
C LYS A 34 -32.17 -3.85 4.92
N GLY A 35 -31.14 -3.81 4.11
CA GLY A 35 -29.88 -4.48 4.29
C GLY A 35 -28.89 -3.89 3.30
N GLU A 36 -27.95 -3.07 3.78
CA GLU A 36 -26.84 -2.53 3.00
C GLU A 36 -26.15 -3.72 2.32
N ALA A 37 -26.17 -3.80 0.98
CA ALA A 37 -25.35 -4.75 0.28
C ALA A 37 -23.90 -4.36 0.55
N PRO A 38 -23.08 -5.20 1.20
CA PRO A 38 -21.75 -4.80 1.64
C PRO A 38 -20.87 -4.52 0.43
N VAL A 39 -19.87 -3.66 0.62
CA VAL A 39 -18.81 -3.49 -0.37
C VAL A 39 -18.06 -4.82 -0.52
N THR A 40 -18.02 -5.35 -1.72
CA THR A 40 -17.27 -6.57 -2.03
C THR A 40 -15.88 -6.24 -2.54
N ILE A 41 -14.87 -7.03 -2.14
CA ILE A 41 -13.47 -6.82 -2.55
C ILE A 41 -13.02 -8.04 -3.33
N ARG A 42 -12.50 -7.82 -4.54
CA ARG A 42 -11.93 -8.86 -5.39
C ARG A 42 -10.50 -8.50 -5.78
N VAL A 43 -9.57 -9.42 -5.50
CA VAL A 43 -8.16 -9.28 -5.90
C VAL A 43 -7.81 -10.30 -6.95
N SER A 44 -7.15 -9.87 -8.01
CA SER A 44 -6.52 -10.72 -9.01
C SER A 44 -5.02 -10.44 -9.11
N THR A 45 -4.25 -11.42 -9.57
CA THR A 45 -2.80 -11.28 -9.75
C THR A 45 -2.28 -12.25 -10.80
N ASN A 46 -1.22 -11.85 -11.53
CA ASN A 46 -0.50 -12.70 -12.47
C ASN A 46 0.36 -13.79 -11.82
N LYS A 47 0.35 -13.90 -10.48
CA LYS A 47 1.04 -14.93 -9.70
C LYS A 47 0.02 -15.83 -8.99
N PRO A 48 -0.29 -17.04 -9.50
CA PRO A 48 -1.40 -17.87 -8.99
C PRO A 48 -1.28 -18.26 -7.51
N TRP A 49 -0.06 -18.31 -6.99
CA TRP A 49 0.22 -18.69 -5.59
C TRP A 49 0.07 -17.55 -4.57
N LEU A 50 -0.07 -16.30 -5.04
CA LEU A 50 -0.31 -15.19 -4.12
C LEU A 50 -1.76 -15.22 -3.61
N PRO A 51 -1.98 -14.92 -2.33
CA PRO A 51 -3.32 -14.86 -1.75
C PRO A 51 -4.14 -13.75 -2.41
N ARG A 52 -5.45 -13.98 -2.52
CA ARG A 52 -6.42 -13.03 -3.09
C ARG A 52 -7.48 -12.61 -2.07
N ASP A 53 -7.25 -12.91 -0.81
CA ASP A 53 -8.09 -12.71 0.35
C ASP A 53 -7.39 -11.79 1.39
N GLU A 54 -7.87 -11.79 2.63
CA GLU A 54 -7.35 -10.98 3.73
C GLU A 54 -5.87 -11.22 4.09
N ARG A 55 -5.22 -12.22 3.52
CA ARG A 55 -3.76 -12.41 3.64
C ARG A 55 -2.98 -11.50 2.70
N ASN A 56 -3.65 -10.86 1.73
CA ASN A 56 -3.03 -9.91 0.81
C ASN A 56 -3.16 -8.49 1.34
N LEU A 57 -2.05 -7.73 1.40
CA LEU A 57 -2.06 -6.35 1.90
C LEU A 57 -2.91 -5.40 1.04
N ALA A 58 -3.05 -5.65 -0.26
CA ALA A 58 -3.95 -4.89 -1.13
C ALA A 58 -5.42 -5.11 -0.76
N TYR A 59 -5.80 -6.35 -0.41
CA TYR A 59 -7.13 -6.65 0.12
C TYR A 59 -7.37 -5.95 1.46
N LYS A 60 -6.40 -6.07 2.40
CA LYS A 60 -6.50 -5.41 3.71
C LYS A 60 -6.62 -3.89 3.58
N ALA A 61 -5.88 -3.29 2.63
CA ALA A 61 -5.96 -1.86 2.37
C ALA A 61 -7.37 -1.44 1.88
N ALA A 62 -7.98 -2.22 1.02
CA ALA A 62 -9.37 -1.98 0.61
C ALA A 62 -10.35 -2.19 1.76
N ALA A 63 -10.15 -3.22 2.59
CA ALA A 63 -11.01 -3.50 3.73
C ALA A 63 -10.98 -2.38 4.77
N ILE A 64 -9.80 -1.88 5.16
CA ILE A 64 -9.69 -0.77 6.11
C ILE A 64 -10.28 0.54 5.57
N MET A 65 -10.11 0.82 4.27
CA MET A 65 -10.77 1.97 3.63
C MET A 65 -12.29 1.83 3.66
N THR A 66 -12.81 0.63 3.41
CA THR A 66 -14.25 0.35 3.49
C THR A 66 -14.78 0.51 4.91
N GLU A 67 -14.05 0.04 5.90
CA GLU A 67 -14.42 0.16 7.32
C GLU A 67 -14.52 1.64 7.76
N HIS A 68 -13.55 2.46 7.37
CA HIS A 68 -13.47 3.85 7.81
C HIS A 68 -14.32 4.82 6.97
N TYR A 69 -14.46 4.57 5.67
CA TYR A 69 -15.05 5.53 4.72
C TYR A 69 -16.13 4.93 3.83
N GLY A 70 -16.39 3.63 3.91
CA GLY A 70 -17.35 2.94 3.07
C GLY A 70 -18.81 3.02 3.54
N LYS A 71 -19.10 3.75 4.64
CA LYS A 71 -20.47 3.86 5.15
C LYS A 71 -21.39 4.45 4.10
N GLY A 72 -22.46 3.72 3.78
CA GLY A 72 -23.42 4.09 2.74
C GLY A 72 -22.98 3.76 1.32
N LEU A 73 -21.76 3.23 1.12
CA LEU A 73 -21.33 2.72 -0.18
C LEU A 73 -21.81 1.27 -0.38
N CYS A 74 -22.23 0.97 -1.60
CA CYS A 74 -22.64 -0.35 -2.03
C CYS A 74 -22.02 -0.64 -3.39
N GLY A 75 -21.27 -1.76 -3.54
CA GLY A 75 -20.62 -2.05 -4.79
C GLY A 75 -19.44 -3.02 -4.72
N GLU A 76 -18.59 -2.98 -5.75
CA GLU A 76 -17.42 -3.86 -5.87
C GLU A 76 -16.14 -3.05 -6.04
N ILE A 77 -15.14 -3.34 -5.20
CA ILE A 77 -13.74 -2.93 -5.41
C ILE A 77 -13.03 -4.09 -6.11
N ARG A 78 -12.56 -3.85 -7.34
CA ARG A 78 -11.72 -4.80 -8.05
C ARG A 78 -10.29 -4.31 -8.11
N ILE A 79 -9.35 -5.16 -7.69
CA ILE A 79 -7.92 -4.87 -7.62
C ILE A 79 -7.19 -5.89 -8.51
N ASP A 80 -6.50 -5.41 -9.53
CA ASP A 80 -5.69 -6.23 -10.43
C ASP A 80 -4.22 -5.90 -10.24
N ILE A 81 -3.41 -6.89 -9.82
CA ILE A 81 -1.99 -6.72 -9.48
C ILE A 81 -1.12 -7.47 -10.49
N LYS A 82 -0.33 -6.74 -11.27
CA LYS A 82 0.71 -7.32 -12.12
C LYS A 82 2.06 -7.24 -11.41
N LYS A 83 2.42 -8.32 -10.73
CA LYS A 83 3.66 -8.45 -9.95
C LYS A 83 4.90 -8.50 -10.85
N ARG A 84 5.83 -7.58 -10.61
CA ARG A 84 7.19 -7.54 -11.16
C ARG A 84 8.24 -7.56 -10.05
N ILE A 85 7.93 -6.94 -8.89
CA ILE A 85 8.81 -7.00 -7.72
C ILE A 85 8.89 -8.46 -7.24
N PRO A 86 10.09 -9.03 -7.08
CA PRO A 86 10.25 -10.38 -6.56
C PRO A 86 9.56 -10.56 -5.20
N VAL A 87 8.82 -11.65 -5.04
CA VAL A 87 8.12 -11.96 -3.79
C VAL A 87 9.15 -12.46 -2.76
N ALA A 88 8.94 -12.09 -1.48
CA ALA A 88 9.84 -12.44 -0.37
C ALA A 88 11.31 -12.06 -0.64
N ALA A 89 11.52 -10.85 -1.13
CA ALA A 89 12.84 -10.32 -1.49
C ALA A 89 13.29 -9.14 -0.60
N GLY A 90 12.57 -8.81 0.48
CA GLY A 90 12.88 -7.64 1.31
C GLY A 90 12.65 -6.29 0.61
N LEU A 91 11.91 -6.25 -0.51
CA LEU A 91 11.68 -5.05 -1.32
C LEU A 91 10.30 -4.41 -1.08
N ALA A 92 9.64 -4.73 0.00
CA ALA A 92 8.33 -4.18 0.41
C ALA A 92 7.24 -4.22 -0.68
N GLY A 93 7.31 -5.18 -1.65
CA GLY A 93 6.40 -5.22 -2.80
C GLY A 93 4.93 -5.41 -2.43
N GLY A 94 4.62 -6.13 -1.35
CA GLY A 94 3.26 -6.26 -0.82
C GLY A 94 2.77 -4.96 -0.19
N SER A 95 3.63 -4.30 0.58
CA SER A 95 3.35 -3.01 1.22
C SER A 95 3.11 -1.92 0.18
N SER A 96 3.91 -1.91 -0.89
CA SER A 96 3.73 -0.99 -2.02
C SER A 96 2.37 -1.18 -2.71
N ASN A 97 1.90 -2.44 -2.86
CA ASN A 97 0.59 -2.71 -3.44
C ASN A 97 -0.55 -2.24 -2.51
N GLY A 98 -0.42 -2.44 -1.18
CA GLY A 98 -1.36 -1.91 -0.20
C GLY A 98 -1.45 -0.38 -0.25
N ALA A 99 -0.29 0.30 -0.30
CA ALA A 99 -0.21 1.76 -0.43
C ALA A 99 -0.91 2.26 -1.71
N ALA A 100 -0.72 1.56 -2.84
CA ALA A 100 -1.38 1.91 -4.10
C ALA A 100 -2.90 1.83 -4.00
N VAL A 101 -3.44 0.84 -3.29
CA VAL A 101 -4.89 0.70 -3.07
C VAL A 101 -5.42 1.83 -2.18
N LEU A 102 -4.70 2.21 -1.10
CA LEU A 102 -5.08 3.35 -0.26
C LEU A 102 -5.16 4.64 -1.07
N HIS A 103 -4.16 4.93 -1.89
CA HIS A 103 -4.17 6.10 -2.78
C HIS A 103 -5.32 6.04 -3.79
N ALA A 104 -5.49 4.90 -4.45
CA ALA A 104 -6.52 4.75 -5.47
C ALA A 104 -7.94 4.97 -4.92
N LEU A 105 -8.25 4.39 -3.75
CA LEU A 105 -9.56 4.57 -3.12
C LEU A 105 -9.75 5.99 -2.56
N ASN A 106 -8.69 6.65 -2.09
CA ASN A 106 -8.73 8.06 -1.73
C ASN A 106 -9.19 8.94 -2.92
N VAL A 107 -8.66 8.66 -4.12
CA VAL A 107 -9.05 9.36 -5.35
C VAL A 107 -10.44 8.94 -5.82
N LEU A 108 -10.72 7.63 -5.93
CA LEU A 108 -11.97 7.10 -6.47
C LEU A 108 -13.20 7.49 -5.65
N TRP A 109 -13.05 7.59 -4.34
CA TRP A 109 -14.12 8.01 -3.42
C TRP A 109 -14.07 9.50 -3.06
N ASN A 110 -13.13 10.25 -3.67
CA ASN A 110 -12.95 11.70 -3.46
C ASN A 110 -12.86 12.08 -1.97
N LEU A 111 -12.07 11.33 -1.19
CA LEU A 111 -11.99 11.50 0.26
C LEU A 111 -11.15 12.71 0.69
N GLY A 112 -10.21 13.15 -0.15
CA GLY A 112 -9.35 14.29 0.14
C GLY A 112 -8.33 14.05 1.27
N LEU A 113 -7.99 12.78 1.57
CA LEU A 113 -7.02 12.45 2.61
C LEU A 113 -5.62 12.88 2.19
N ASP A 114 -4.89 13.50 3.12
CA ASP A 114 -3.48 13.86 2.95
C ASP A 114 -2.55 12.65 3.18
N VAL A 115 -1.23 12.84 2.92
CA VAL A 115 -0.24 11.76 3.07
C VAL A 115 -0.17 11.27 4.51
N ARG A 116 -0.30 12.15 5.50
CA ARG A 116 -0.27 11.79 6.92
C ARG A 116 -1.43 10.88 7.31
N GLN A 117 -2.64 11.21 6.86
CA GLN A 117 -3.84 10.42 7.13
C GLN A 117 -3.76 9.04 6.48
N LEU A 118 -3.28 8.96 5.24
CA LEU A 118 -3.04 7.69 4.56
C LEU A 118 -1.96 6.86 5.26
N CYS A 119 -0.86 7.48 5.73
CA CYS A 119 0.18 6.81 6.50
C CYS A 119 -0.35 6.25 7.83
N ALA A 120 -1.24 6.98 8.51
CA ALA A 120 -1.87 6.50 9.74
C ALA A 120 -2.70 5.23 9.51
N LEU A 121 -3.46 5.16 8.41
CA LEU A 121 -4.17 3.94 8.01
C LEU A 121 -3.19 2.83 7.64
N GLY A 122 -2.18 3.15 6.83
CA GLY A 122 -1.20 2.19 6.34
C GLY A 122 -0.35 1.55 7.45
N SER A 123 0.00 2.30 8.50
CA SER A 123 0.81 1.81 9.61
C SER A 123 0.17 0.66 10.39
N SER A 124 -1.17 0.60 10.43
CA SER A 124 -1.91 -0.51 11.04
C SER A 124 -1.83 -1.81 10.24
N LEU A 125 -1.48 -1.73 8.96
CA LEU A 125 -1.39 -2.87 8.04
C LEU A 125 0.04 -3.42 7.90
N GLY A 126 1.05 -2.57 8.09
CA GLY A 126 2.45 -2.95 8.04
C GLY A 126 3.40 -1.75 8.05
N SER A 127 4.60 -1.95 8.64
CA SER A 127 5.60 -0.90 8.86
C SER A 127 6.13 -0.23 7.59
N ASP A 128 6.19 -0.94 6.47
CA ASP A 128 6.73 -0.40 5.20
C ASP A 128 5.69 0.36 4.37
N ILE A 129 4.40 0.27 4.74
CA ILE A 129 3.32 0.90 3.97
C ILE A 129 3.39 2.43 4.03
N PRO A 130 3.65 3.07 5.18
CA PRO A 130 3.79 4.52 5.25
C PRO A 130 4.87 5.07 4.30
N PHE A 131 6.05 4.46 4.25
CA PHE A 131 7.09 4.88 3.31
C PHE A 131 6.66 4.70 1.85
N SER A 132 5.97 3.60 1.54
CA SER A 132 5.42 3.37 0.20
C SER A 132 4.40 4.44 -0.19
N ILE A 133 3.55 4.88 0.75
CA ILE A 133 2.58 5.97 0.55
C ILE A 133 3.31 7.28 0.22
N MET A 134 4.29 7.67 1.05
CA MET A 134 5.09 8.89 0.85
C MET A 134 5.72 8.94 -0.53
N GLY A 135 6.30 7.85 -0.93
CA GLY A 135 6.99 7.76 -2.19
C GLY A 135 6.06 7.74 -3.40
N GLN A 136 4.93 7.04 -3.32
CA GLN A 136 3.93 7.03 -4.39
C GLN A 136 3.27 8.40 -4.54
N ALA A 137 2.97 9.10 -3.43
CA ALA A 137 2.50 10.47 -3.44
C ALA A 137 3.47 11.40 -4.19
N LYS A 138 4.78 11.21 -4.00
CA LYS A 138 5.81 12.00 -4.69
C LYS A 138 5.94 11.65 -6.18
N ALA A 139 5.85 10.36 -6.51
CA ALA A 139 6.07 9.85 -7.87
C ALA A 139 4.89 10.10 -8.81
N ASN A 140 3.65 10.04 -8.29
CA ASN A 140 2.43 10.05 -9.10
C ASN A 140 1.71 11.39 -8.97
N LEU A 141 1.93 12.29 -9.92
CA LEU A 141 1.33 13.64 -9.95
C LEU A 141 -0.20 13.59 -9.97
N GLU A 142 -0.77 12.55 -10.58
CA GLU A 142 -2.22 12.33 -10.70
C GLU A 142 -2.92 12.13 -9.35
N LEU A 143 -2.19 11.73 -8.31
CA LEU A 143 -2.72 11.60 -6.96
C LEU A 143 -2.99 12.97 -6.29
N GLY A 144 -2.49 14.08 -6.85
CA GLY A 144 -2.65 15.42 -6.29
C GLY A 144 -1.83 15.68 -5.02
N LEU A 145 -1.04 14.70 -4.54
CA LEU A 145 -0.32 14.73 -3.25
C LEU A 145 1.19 15.01 -3.39
N SER A 146 1.71 15.24 -4.61
CA SER A 146 3.16 15.38 -4.86
C SER A 146 3.82 16.58 -4.17
N LYS A 147 3.03 17.58 -3.77
CA LYS A 147 3.47 18.78 -3.04
C LYS A 147 3.25 18.66 -1.52
N ASP A 148 2.66 17.55 -1.04
CA ASP A 148 2.54 17.31 0.40
C ASP A 148 3.94 17.27 1.03
N ARG A 149 4.07 17.81 2.23
CA ARG A 149 5.35 17.91 2.95
C ARG A 149 5.97 16.54 3.27
N LEU A 150 5.16 15.49 3.35
CA LEU A 150 5.61 14.12 3.57
C LEU A 150 5.87 13.36 2.26
N ALA A 151 5.52 13.91 1.09
CA ALA A 151 5.75 13.25 -0.20
C ALA A 151 7.23 13.27 -0.57
N ALA A 152 7.91 12.12 -0.47
CA ALA A 152 9.35 12.00 -0.68
C ALA A 152 9.73 10.61 -1.20
N HIS A 153 10.78 10.54 -2.03
CA HIS A 153 11.37 9.28 -2.51
C HIS A 153 12.39 8.69 -1.54
N CYS A 154 12.83 9.46 -0.54
CA CYS A 154 13.81 9.07 0.44
C CYS A 154 13.36 9.56 1.82
N ALA A 155 13.53 8.75 2.85
CA ALA A 155 13.18 9.10 4.22
C ALA A 155 14.12 8.43 5.22
N LEU A 156 14.34 9.08 6.35
CA LEU A 156 14.87 8.46 7.56
C LEU A 156 13.72 7.78 8.28
N ALA A 157 13.85 6.48 8.52
CA ALA A 157 12.90 5.70 9.30
C ALA A 157 13.49 5.39 10.68
N THR A 158 12.73 5.71 11.74
CA THR A 158 13.12 5.48 13.13
C THR A 158 12.03 4.71 13.88
N GLY A 159 12.31 4.38 15.14
CA GLY A 159 11.39 3.60 15.97
C GLY A 159 11.19 2.19 15.43
N THR A 160 9.95 1.80 15.18
CA THR A 160 9.59 0.52 14.54
C THR A 160 9.62 0.58 13.01
N GLY A 161 10.20 1.63 12.43
CA GLY A 161 10.22 1.90 10.98
C GLY A 161 9.02 2.71 10.49
N THR A 162 8.15 3.18 11.40
CA THR A 162 6.93 3.93 11.08
C THR A 162 7.07 5.43 11.33
N GLU A 163 8.09 5.87 12.06
CA GLU A 163 8.43 7.28 12.22
C GLU A 163 9.31 7.69 11.05
N LEU A 164 8.74 8.46 10.12
CA LEU A 164 9.35 8.78 8.84
C LEU A 164 9.61 10.27 8.71
N GLU A 165 10.87 10.63 8.50
CA GLU A 165 11.30 11.99 8.18
C GLU A 165 11.73 12.06 6.71
N PRO A 166 11.06 12.89 5.87
CA PRO A 166 11.45 13.06 4.48
C PRO A 166 12.87 13.58 4.33
N LEU A 167 13.65 12.97 3.45
CA LEU A 167 14.98 13.45 3.10
C LEU A 167 14.97 14.07 1.69
N SER A 168 15.66 15.20 1.53
CA SER A 168 15.76 15.90 0.26
C SER A 168 16.73 15.24 -0.73
N CYS A 169 17.61 14.36 -0.27
CA CYS A 169 18.56 13.64 -1.09
C CYS A 169 18.05 12.23 -1.41
N GLY A 170 18.37 11.76 -2.58
CA GLY A 170 18.13 10.38 -3.00
C GLY A 170 19.27 9.90 -3.87
N LEU A 171 19.54 8.61 -3.83
CA LEU A 171 20.51 7.98 -4.71
C LEU A 171 20.01 8.07 -6.15
N LYS A 172 20.80 8.71 -7.03
CA LYS A 172 20.55 8.75 -8.48
C LYS A 172 21.58 7.86 -9.18
N SER A 173 21.36 6.57 -9.17
CA SER A 173 22.28 5.58 -9.73
C SER A 173 21.53 4.35 -10.23
N TYR A 174 22.19 3.56 -11.06
CA TYR A 174 21.74 2.21 -11.39
C TYR A 174 22.00 1.29 -10.20
N LEU A 175 21.02 0.43 -9.89
CA LEU A 175 21.10 -0.54 -8.81
C LEU A 175 21.02 -1.96 -9.40
N LEU A 176 21.97 -2.81 -9.04
CA LEU A 176 21.89 -4.24 -9.31
C LEU A 176 21.26 -4.95 -8.11
N LEU A 177 20.10 -5.55 -8.31
CA LEU A 177 19.41 -6.34 -7.30
C LEU A 177 19.70 -7.82 -7.54
N THR A 178 20.33 -8.47 -6.56
CA THR A 178 20.58 -9.92 -6.59
C THR A 178 19.75 -10.61 -5.53
N LYS A 179 18.86 -11.51 -5.95
CA LYS A 179 18.05 -12.35 -5.05
C LYS A 179 18.31 -13.82 -5.33
N PRO A 180 18.88 -14.57 -4.37
CA PRO A 180 18.98 -16.02 -4.49
C PRO A 180 17.58 -16.68 -4.53
N PRO A 181 17.46 -17.91 -5.06
CA PRO A 181 16.18 -18.61 -5.20
C PRO A 181 15.63 -19.17 -3.88
N ILE A 182 16.06 -18.63 -2.76
CA ILE A 182 15.58 -18.96 -1.41
C ILE A 182 14.69 -17.84 -0.89
N GLY A 183 13.65 -18.21 -0.14
CA GLY A 183 12.85 -17.26 0.66
C GLY A 183 13.39 -17.25 2.08
N VAL A 184 13.58 -16.06 2.63
CA VAL A 184 13.93 -15.88 4.05
C VAL A 184 12.81 -15.10 4.71
N SER A 185 12.30 -15.60 5.84
CA SER A 185 11.27 -14.89 6.58
C SER A 185 11.86 -13.72 7.37
N THR A 186 11.14 -12.62 7.47
CA THR A 186 11.56 -11.46 8.26
C THR A 186 11.81 -11.85 9.73
N ALA A 187 10.99 -12.75 10.28
CA ALA A 187 11.15 -13.25 11.64
C ALA A 187 12.47 -14.01 11.86
N GLU A 188 12.92 -14.78 10.85
CA GLU A 188 14.21 -15.51 10.91
C GLU A 188 15.40 -14.56 10.82
N VAL A 189 15.27 -13.45 10.05
CA VAL A 189 16.35 -12.47 9.90
C VAL A 189 16.56 -11.62 11.16
N TYR A 190 15.47 -11.21 11.82
CA TYR A 190 15.52 -10.34 12.98
C TYR A 190 15.45 -11.08 14.33
N GLY A 191 15.16 -12.38 14.33
CA GLY A 191 15.03 -13.21 15.53
C GLY A 191 16.25 -14.06 15.86
N GLY A 192 17.37 -13.90 15.11
CA GLY A 192 18.62 -14.61 15.30
C GLY A 192 19.45 -14.11 16.46
#